data_9ef8eb18825b0f6380fdebb428540305
#
_entry.id   9ef8eb18825b0f6380fdebb428540305
#
_cell.length_a   1.000
_cell.length_b   1.000
_cell.length_c   1.000
_cell.angle_alpha   90.00
_cell.angle_beta   90.00
_cell.angle_gamma   90.00
#
_symmetry.space_group_name_H-M   'P 1'
#
loop_
_entity.id
_entity.type
_entity.pdbx_description
1 polymer ?
#
loop_
_entity_poly.entity_id
_entity_poly.type
_entity_poly.pdbx_seq_one_letter_code
_entity_poly.pdbx_strand_id
1 'polypeptide(L)'
;MRIARAGLAALALALAACAEQGEQGGEPEQRAFAEPEQKRGDVYVARYVPVLGPDGRPAPARLALFHGSYDVVNGCLVFDMGGSEPALVRFPTGTRVDIYADHVVIGETVHRFGSREQRGGGFDGDGAYERLVEPPRENCRYSVIGP
;
A
#
# COMPACT_ATOMS: atom_id res chain seq x y z
N MET A 1 40.72 -67.15 -13.11
CA MET A 1 40.65 -67.82 -11.79
C MET A 1 39.44 -67.24 -11.02
N ARG A 2 38.38 -68.00 -10.96
CA ARG A 2 37.48 -68.25 -9.81
C ARG A 2 36.77 -67.01 -9.23
N ILE A 3 35.50 -66.88 -8.99
CA ILE A 3 34.30 -67.71 -8.84
C ILE A 3 33.25 -66.67 -8.46
N ALA A 4 32.17 -66.47 -9.16
CA ALA A 4 30.79 -66.82 -8.97
C ALA A 4 30.26 -66.87 -7.51
N ARG A 5 29.14 -66.17 -7.32
CA ARG A 5 27.89 -66.56 -6.55
C ARG A 5 27.06 -65.29 -6.38
N ALA A 6 25.97 -65.12 -7.08
CA ALA A 6 24.67 -65.77 -6.87
C ALA A 6 24.11 -65.50 -5.48
N GLY A 7 23.12 -64.71 -5.39
CA GLY A 7 22.29 -64.49 -4.23
C GLY A 7 20.93 -63.94 -4.67
N LEU A 8 20.02 -64.89 -4.80
CA LEU A 8 18.59 -64.76 -5.13
C LEU A 8 17.81 -64.15 -3.95
N ALA A 9 16.67 -63.59 -4.32
CA ALA A 9 15.41 -63.59 -3.61
C ALA A 9 15.21 -62.58 -2.47
N ALA A 10 14.30 -61.64 -2.62
CA ALA A 10 12.95 -61.83 -2.08
C ALA A 10 12.01 -60.75 -2.57
N LEU A 11 11.06 -61.22 -3.32
CA LEU A 11 9.86 -60.51 -3.73
C LEU A 11 8.92 -60.49 -2.53
N ALA A 12 8.73 -59.37 -1.88
CA ALA A 12 7.70 -59.19 -0.88
C ALA A 12 6.63 -58.27 -1.43
N LEU A 13 5.56 -58.89 -1.89
CA LEU A 13 4.27 -58.22 -2.11
C LEU A 13 3.75 -57.79 -0.73
N ALA A 14 3.70 -56.51 -0.49
CA ALA A 14 2.86 -55.93 0.55
C ALA A 14 1.65 -55.26 -0.08
N LEU A 15 0.62 -56.00 -0.26
CA LEU A 15 -0.75 -55.50 -0.35
C LEU A 15 -1.12 -54.99 1.03
N ALA A 16 -1.18 -53.70 1.19
CA ALA A 16 -1.72 -53.08 2.37
C ALA A 16 -2.74 -52.02 1.96
N ALA A 17 -3.97 -52.44 2.12
CA ALA A 17 -5.06 -51.72 2.76
C ALA A 17 -5.22 -50.23 2.35
N CYS A 18 -6.18 -49.98 1.49
CA CYS A 18 -6.94 -48.75 1.49
C CYS A 18 -7.58 -48.60 2.90
N ALA A 19 -6.96 -47.84 3.76
CA ALA A 19 -7.62 -47.32 4.93
C ALA A 19 -8.49 -46.14 4.44
N GLU A 20 -9.79 -46.33 4.56
CA GLU A 20 -10.77 -45.24 4.52
C GLU A 20 -10.32 -44.17 5.54
N GLN A 21 -9.73 -43.11 5.00
CA GLN A 21 -9.57 -41.89 5.78
C GLN A 21 -10.96 -41.27 5.91
N GLY A 22 -11.48 -41.45 7.12
CA GLY A 22 -12.71 -40.82 7.55
C GLY A 22 -12.71 -39.35 7.20
N GLU A 23 -13.82 -38.92 6.65
CA GLU A 23 -14.24 -37.53 6.61
C GLU A 23 -14.10 -36.93 8.00
N GLN A 24 -12.94 -36.35 8.28
CA GLN A 24 -12.86 -35.36 9.31
C GLN A 24 -13.64 -34.17 8.78
N GLY A 25 -14.88 -34.08 9.22
CA GLY A 25 -15.69 -32.88 9.11
C GLY A 25 -14.86 -31.73 9.68
N GLY A 26 -14.17 -30.99 8.79
CA GLY A 26 -13.58 -29.75 9.15
C GLY A 26 -14.70 -28.85 9.64
N GLU A 27 -14.70 -28.61 10.95
CA GLU A 27 -15.45 -27.50 11.50
C GLU A 27 -15.24 -26.30 10.60
N PRO A 28 -16.31 -25.61 10.18
CA PRO A 28 -16.15 -24.39 9.40
C PRO A 28 -15.30 -23.46 10.28
N GLU A 29 -14.05 -23.29 9.86
CA GLU A 29 -13.14 -22.32 10.42
C GLU A 29 -13.94 -21.01 10.48
N GLN A 30 -14.40 -20.68 11.68
CA GLN A 30 -15.09 -19.42 11.95
C GLN A 30 -14.08 -18.37 11.47
N ARG A 31 -14.30 -17.87 10.26
CA ARG A 31 -13.63 -16.67 9.79
C ARG A 31 -13.93 -15.64 10.85
N ALA A 32 -12.94 -15.41 11.71
CA ALA A 32 -12.99 -14.32 12.65
C ALA A 32 -13.37 -13.11 11.80
N PHE A 33 -14.57 -12.57 12.06
CA PHE A 33 -15.00 -11.33 11.44
C PHE A 33 -13.88 -10.36 11.78
N ALA A 34 -13.08 -10.01 10.77
CA ALA A 34 -12.06 -8.99 10.94
C ALA A 34 -12.79 -7.77 11.51
N GLU A 35 -12.36 -7.31 12.68
CA GLU A 35 -12.92 -6.11 13.26
C GLU A 35 -12.92 -5.02 12.18
N PRO A 36 -13.99 -4.23 12.06
CA PRO A 36 -14.05 -3.21 11.05
C PRO A 36 -12.85 -2.28 11.24
N GLU A 37 -12.01 -2.22 10.23
CA GLU A 37 -10.76 -1.49 10.25
C GLU A 37 -11.02 -0.02 10.58
N GLN A 38 -10.49 0.44 11.71
CA GLN A 38 -10.79 1.76 12.23
C GLN A 38 -10.03 2.83 11.45
N LYS A 39 -10.78 3.76 10.89
CA LYS A 39 -10.24 4.91 10.15
C LYS A 39 -9.57 5.90 11.09
N ARG A 40 -8.37 6.35 10.75
CA ARG A 40 -7.65 7.38 11.49
C ARG A 40 -8.13 8.77 11.07
N GLY A 41 -8.75 9.50 11.98
CA GLY A 41 -9.24 10.87 11.74
C GLY A 41 -8.26 11.98 12.14
N ASP A 42 -7.16 11.63 12.79
CA ASP A 42 -6.18 12.57 13.36
C ASP A 42 -5.04 12.94 12.41
N VAL A 43 -4.97 12.30 11.24
CA VAL A 43 -3.90 12.50 10.26
C VAL A 43 -4.18 13.70 9.38
N TYR A 44 -3.21 14.61 9.30
CA TYR A 44 -3.26 15.74 8.38
C TYR A 44 -3.08 15.28 6.94
N VAL A 45 -3.99 15.72 6.07
CA VAL A 45 -3.95 15.47 4.62
C VAL A 45 -3.99 16.81 3.90
N ALA A 46 -2.92 17.14 3.17
CA ALA A 46 -2.86 18.39 2.43
C ALA A 46 -3.89 18.42 1.29
N ARG A 47 -4.70 19.47 1.23
CA ARG A 47 -5.76 19.67 0.25
C ARG A 47 -5.56 20.97 -0.48
N TYR A 48 -5.91 21.01 -1.77
CA TYR A 48 -5.89 22.23 -2.56
C TYR A 48 -7.14 22.32 -3.44
N VAL A 49 -7.51 23.55 -3.81
CA VAL A 49 -8.55 23.81 -4.81
C VAL A 49 -7.90 23.82 -6.18
N PRO A 50 -8.27 22.92 -7.10
CA PRO A 50 -7.72 22.93 -8.45
C PRO A 50 -8.04 24.23 -9.18
N VAL A 51 -7.04 24.84 -9.79
CA VAL A 51 -7.25 25.96 -10.72
C VAL A 51 -7.66 25.34 -12.06
N LEU A 52 -8.85 25.70 -12.52
CA LEU A 52 -9.35 25.22 -13.80
C LEU A 52 -8.90 26.18 -14.92
N GLY A 53 -8.50 25.59 -16.02
CA GLY A 53 -8.23 26.34 -17.26
C GLY A 53 -9.53 26.88 -17.89
N PRO A 54 -9.42 27.63 -18.99
CA PRO A 54 -10.58 28.19 -19.71
C PRO A 54 -11.56 27.12 -20.21
N ASP A 55 -11.08 25.89 -20.38
CA ASP A 55 -11.86 24.72 -20.80
C ASP A 55 -12.55 23.97 -19.63
N GLY A 56 -12.45 24.51 -18.42
CA GLY A 56 -13.00 23.90 -17.19
C GLY A 56 -12.21 22.68 -16.70
N ARG A 57 -11.04 22.38 -17.28
CA ARG A 57 -10.19 21.28 -16.87
C ARG A 57 -9.07 21.75 -15.95
N PRO A 58 -8.60 20.93 -15.02
CA PRO A 58 -7.40 21.24 -14.25
C PRO A 58 -6.22 21.47 -15.20
N ALA A 59 -5.39 22.46 -14.87
CA ALA A 59 -4.14 22.68 -15.61
C ALA A 59 -3.31 21.37 -15.64
N PRO A 60 -2.64 21.05 -16.74
CA PRO A 60 -1.84 19.83 -16.84
C PRO A 60 -0.78 19.83 -15.75
N ALA A 61 -0.69 18.71 -15.03
CA ALA A 61 0.30 18.49 -14.00
C ALA A 61 1.72 18.48 -14.59
N ARG A 62 2.70 18.90 -13.80
CA ARG A 62 4.11 18.69 -14.14
C ARG A 62 4.38 17.19 -14.10
N LEU A 63 4.93 16.65 -15.19
CA LEU A 63 5.17 15.21 -15.34
C LEU A 63 6.55 14.82 -14.78
N ALA A 64 6.74 14.96 -13.47
CA ALA A 64 7.81 14.24 -12.80
C ALA A 64 7.26 12.88 -12.34
N LEU A 65 8.08 11.85 -12.38
CA LEU A 65 7.76 10.54 -11.83
C LEU A 65 8.56 10.33 -10.55
N PHE A 66 7.85 10.22 -9.44
CA PHE A 66 8.43 9.92 -8.15
C PHE A 66 8.32 8.42 -7.84
N HIS A 67 9.37 7.88 -7.23
CA HIS A 67 9.39 6.52 -6.71
C HIS A 67 9.49 6.58 -5.20
N GLY A 68 8.60 5.90 -4.52
CA GLY A 68 8.57 5.93 -3.06
C GLY A 68 7.41 5.15 -2.50
N SER A 69 7.00 5.47 -1.29
CA SER A 69 5.86 4.85 -0.62
C SER A 69 5.07 5.89 0.16
N TYR A 70 3.76 5.66 0.29
CA TYR A 70 2.98 6.43 1.27
C TYR A 70 3.33 6.01 2.68
N ASP A 71 3.28 6.97 3.60
CA ASP A 71 3.43 6.74 5.02
C ASP A 71 2.75 7.84 5.84
N VAL A 72 2.61 7.61 7.14
CA VAL A 72 2.14 8.61 8.10
C VAL A 72 3.27 8.97 9.04
N VAL A 73 3.87 10.13 8.82
CA VAL A 73 4.98 10.65 9.63
C VAL A 73 4.51 11.85 10.43
N ASN A 74 4.71 11.83 11.74
CA ASN A 74 4.29 12.89 12.67
C ASN A 74 2.79 13.28 12.54
N GLY A 75 1.93 12.32 12.22
CA GLY A 75 0.52 12.57 12.00
C GLY A 75 0.19 13.25 10.67
N CYS A 76 1.05 13.18 9.68
CA CYS A 76 0.90 13.76 8.35
C CYS A 76 1.01 12.68 7.29
N LEU A 77 0.09 12.66 6.31
CA LEU A 77 0.21 11.78 5.16
C LEU A 77 1.28 12.31 4.22
N VAL A 78 2.31 11.53 4.02
CA VAL A 78 3.49 11.87 3.23
C VAL A 78 3.78 10.82 2.16
N PHE A 79 4.65 11.17 1.22
CA PHE A 79 5.28 10.24 0.28
C PHE A 79 6.78 10.24 0.55
N ASP A 80 7.30 9.12 1.01
CA ASP A 80 8.71 8.90 1.27
C ASP A 80 9.39 8.41 0.00
N MET A 81 10.31 9.20 -0.52
CA MET A 81 11.07 8.90 -1.74
C MET A 81 12.38 8.17 -1.46
N GLY A 82 12.69 7.90 -0.20
CA GLY A 82 13.92 7.24 0.23
C GLY A 82 15.15 8.14 0.18
N GLY A 83 15.75 8.42 1.31
CA GLY A 83 17.05 9.11 1.44
C GLY A 83 17.01 10.62 1.65
N SER A 84 15.87 11.27 1.62
CA SER A 84 15.66 12.68 1.98
C SER A 84 14.44 12.80 2.89
N GLU A 85 14.12 14.01 3.31
CA GLU A 85 12.86 14.24 4.00
C GLU A 85 11.68 13.81 3.13
N PRO A 86 10.63 13.17 3.71
CA PRO A 86 9.43 12.85 2.98
C PRO A 86 8.72 14.13 2.52
N ALA A 87 7.86 14.01 1.53
CA ALA A 87 7.09 15.15 1.02
C ALA A 87 5.61 15.02 1.39
N LEU A 88 4.95 16.14 1.73
CA LEU A 88 3.50 16.20 1.81
C LEU A 88 2.90 15.96 0.43
N VAL A 89 1.94 15.06 0.39
CA VAL A 89 1.14 14.86 -0.82
C VAL A 89 -0.11 15.71 -0.74
N ARG A 90 -0.28 16.62 -1.68
CA ARG A 90 -1.53 17.37 -1.79
C ARG A 90 -2.50 16.70 -2.74
N PHE A 91 -3.76 16.75 -2.39
CA PHE A 91 -4.85 16.19 -3.17
C PHE A 91 -5.88 17.27 -3.51
N PRO A 92 -6.52 17.21 -4.68
CA PRO A 92 -7.65 18.05 -4.99
C PRO A 92 -8.75 17.93 -3.92
N THR A 93 -9.41 19.04 -3.60
CA THR A 93 -10.64 18.98 -2.81
C THR A 93 -11.64 18.05 -3.50
N GLY A 94 -12.31 17.20 -2.73
CA GLY A 94 -13.21 16.18 -3.28
C GLY A 94 -12.55 14.82 -3.57
N THR A 95 -11.21 14.72 -3.59
CA THR A 95 -10.56 13.41 -3.61
C THR A 95 -10.82 12.69 -2.29
N ARG A 96 -11.37 11.48 -2.34
CA ARG A 96 -11.50 10.64 -1.16
C ARG A 96 -10.10 10.22 -0.70
N VAL A 97 -9.79 10.43 0.58
CA VAL A 97 -8.56 9.94 1.22
C VAL A 97 -8.93 9.42 2.60
N ASP A 98 -8.89 8.12 2.76
CA ASP A 98 -9.21 7.41 3.99
C ASP A 98 -7.96 6.71 4.51
N ILE A 99 -7.56 7.00 5.75
CA ILE A 99 -6.30 6.51 6.33
C ILE A 99 -6.63 5.47 7.40
N TYR A 100 -5.95 4.35 7.32
CA TYR A 100 -6.05 3.21 8.22
C TYR A 100 -4.72 2.96 8.93
N ALA A 101 -4.60 1.88 9.67
CA ALA A 101 -3.39 1.60 10.45
C ALA A 101 -2.17 1.28 9.57
N ASP A 102 -2.38 0.57 8.45
CA ASP A 102 -1.33 0.04 7.58
C ASP A 102 -1.45 0.47 6.11
N HIS A 103 -2.48 1.25 5.76
CA HIS A 103 -2.70 1.70 4.39
C HIS A 103 -3.50 3.01 4.30
N VAL A 104 -3.52 3.59 3.12
CA VAL A 104 -4.39 4.69 2.74
C VAL A 104 -5.22 4.31 1.50
N VAL A 105 -6.48 4.71 1.48
CA VAL A 105 -7.35 4.59 0.30
C VAL A 105 -7.48 5.96 -0.34
N ILE A 106 -7.03 6.09 -1.58
CA ILE A 106 -7.09 7.33 -2.37
C ILE A 106 -8.01 7.09 -3.56
N GLY A 107 -9.15 7.77 -3.57
CA GLY A 107 -10.22 7.44 -4.51
C GLY A 107 -10.74 6.03 -4.25
N GLU A 108 -10.45 5.10 -5.15
CA GLU A 108 -10.82 3.68 -5.04
C GLU A 108 -9.59 2.77 -4.88
N THR A 109 -8.40 3.34 -4.85
CA THR A 109 -7.15 2.57 -4.81
C THR A 109 -6.61 2.47 -3.39
N VAL A 110 -6.21 1.27 -3.00
CA VAL A 110 -5.56 0.98 -1.72
C VAL A 110 -4.05 1.05 -1.90
N HIS A 111 -3.39 1.85 -1.08
CA HIS A 111 -1.94 2.01 -1.04
C HIS A 111 -1.43 1.58 0.33
N ARG A 112 -0.71 0.47 0.40
CA ARG A 112 -0.12 -0.01 1.67
C ARG A 112 1.09 0.83 2.04
N PHE A 113 1.19 1.21 3.31
CA PHE A 113 2.34 1.97 3.81
C PHE A 113 3.64 1.17 3.62
N GLY A 114 4.70 1.88 3.22
CA GLY A 114 6.00 1.27 2.92
C GLY A 114 6.08 0.47 1.61
N SER A 115 4.95 0.24 0.92
CA SER A 115 4.97 -0.41 -0.40
C SER A 115 5.47 0.55 -1.46
N ARG A 116 6.48 0.13 -2.21
CA ARG A 116 7.10 0.96 -3.25
C ARG A 116 6.15 1.15 -4.42
N GLU A 117 5.93 2.41 -4.78
CA GLU A 117 5.01 2.82 -5.83
C GLU A 117 5.64 3.89 -6.73
N GLN A 118 4.99 4.12 -7.86
CA GLN A 118 5.28 5.24 -8.74
C GLN A 118 4.15 6.26 -8.65
N ARG A 119 4.51 7.52 -8.52
CA ARG A 119 3.55 8.63 -8.50
C ARG A 119 3.97 9.70 -9.49
N GLY A 120 3.04 10.11 -10.34
CA GLY A 120 3.19 11.30 -11.16
C GLY A 120 2.99 12.57 -10.34
N GLY A 121 3.66 13.66 -10.72
CA GLY A 121 3.48 14.95 -10.07
C GLY A 121 4.67 15.89 -10.26
N GLY A 122 4.77 16.88 -9.40
CA GLY A 122 5.87 17.84 -9.35
C GLY A 122 6.06 18.39 -7.96
N PHE A 123 7.26 18.87 -7.66
CA PHE A 123 7.48 19.68 -6.47
C PHE A 123 6.83 21.05 -6.64
N ASP A 124 6.09 21.47 -5.63
CA ASP A 124 5.65 22.85 -5.52
C ASP A 124 6.82 23.70 -4.97
N GLY A 125 7.07 24.81 -5.63
CA GLY A 125 8.05 25.79 -5.16
C GLY A 125 7.55 26.65 -4.01
N ASP A 126 8.16 27.81 -3.85
CA ASP A 126 7.79 28.80 -2.84
C ASP A 126 6.29 29.11 -2.91
N GLY A 127 5.67 29.31 -1.75
CA GLY A 127 4.23 29.53 -1.63
C GLY A 127 3.37 28.27 -1.77
N ALA A 128 3.96 27.07 -1.73
CA ALA A 128 3.22 25.82 -1.80
C ALA A 128 2.12 25.72 -0.73
N TYR A 129 2.41 26.18 0.48
CA TYR A 129 1.44 26.14 1.59
C TYR A 129 0.29 27.13 1.44
N GLU A 130 0.53 28.26 0.77
CA GLU A 130 -0.51 29.27 0.53
C GLU A 130 -1.62 28.77 -0.40
N ARG A 131 -1.34 27.72 -1.16
CA ARG A 131 -2.31 27.07 -2.06
C ARG A 131 -3.08 25.93 -1.39
N LEU A 132 -2.77 25.61 -0.15
CA LEU A 132 -3.50 24.60 0.60
C LEU A 132 -4.76 25.19 1.20
N VAL A 133 -5.82 24.39 1.28
CA VAL A 133 -7.08 24.78 1.92
C VAL A 133 -6.87 25.10 3.40
N GLU A 134 -6.04 24.29 4.04
CA GLU A 134 -5.61 24.48 5.41
C GLU A 134 -4.07 24.46 5.47
N PRO A 135 -3.44 25.41 6.17
CA PRO A 135 -2.00 25.40 6.31
C PRO A 135 -1.56 24.13 7.06
N PRO A 136 -0.37 23.60 6.74
CA PRO A 136 0.14 22.43 7.42
C PRO A 136 0.39 22.75 8.90
N ARG A 137 0.12 21.76 9.74
CA ARG A 137 0.53 21.82 11.16
C ARG A 137 2.04 21.99 11.26
N GLU A 138 2.53 22.49 12.35
CA GLU A 138 3.98 22.76 12.52
C GLU A 138 4.84 21.51 12.29
N ASN A 139 4.36 20.36 12.74
CA ASN A 139 5.01 19.05 12.54
C ASN A 139 4.80 18.44 11.13
N CYS A 140 4.07 19.12 10.25
CA CYS A 140 3.79 18.70 8.87
C CYS A 140 4.45 19.61 7.82
N ARG A 141 5.46 20.39 8.20
CA ARG A 141 6.13 21.32 7.28
C ARG A 141 7.18 20.63 6.44
N TYR A 142 6.73 19.84 5.47
CA TYR A 142 7.56 19.15 4.48
C TYR A 142 7.45 19.83 3.12
N SER A 143 8.37 19.55 2.21
CA SER A 143 8.19 19.89 0.80
C SER A 143 6.87 19.35 0.29
N VAL A 144 6.20 20.07 -0.62
CA VAL A 144 4.88 19.67 -1.14
C VAL A 144 5.04 19.10 -2.55
N ILE A 145 4.44 17.95 -2.77
CA ILE A 145 4.29 17.35 -4.10
C ILE A 145 2.83 17.25 -4.47
N GLY A 146 2.53 17.50 -5.72
CA GLY A 146 1.16 17.42 -6.21
C GLY A 146 1.11 17.06 -7.69
N PRO A 147 -0.11 16.74 -8.18
CA PRO A 147 -0.34 16.53 -9.59
C PRO A 147 -0.13 17.79 -10.40
#